data_64e8f68988fc36f44c12dc12df9adc77
#
_entry.id   64e8f68988fc36f44c12dc12df9adc77
#
_cell.length_a   1.000
_cell.length_b   1.000
_cell.length_c   1.000
_cell.angle_alpha   90.00
_cell.angle_beta   90.00
_cell.angle_gamma   90.00
#
_symmetry.space_group_name_H-M   'P 1'
#
loop_
_entity.id
_entity.type
_entity.pdbx_description
1 polymer ?
#
loop_
_entity_poly.entity_id
_entity_poly.type
_entity_poly.pdbx_seq_one_letter_code
_entity_poly.pdbx_strand_id
1 'polypeptide(L)'
;YGTLGYAPPASIGAKLGKPNKPVICIVGDGGLQFSLAELMTASDEKISVIFLIWNNFGYKEIKDFMVSKTVNPVGVNIKPPDLKQQAASFNLSYYGLINRYNLVKTLEKAIKEKKPSLLEIRENEY
;
A
#
# COMPACT_ATOMS: atom_id res chain seq x y z
N TYR A 1 -3.39 0.02 -19.73
CA TYR A 1 -2.54 -1.00 -19.09
C TYR A 1 -2.47 -0.69 -17.60
N GLY A 2 -3.06 -1.54 -16.73
CA GLY A 2 -2.95 -1.43 -15.28
C GLY A 2 -1.56 -1.88 -14.82
N THR A 3 -0.63 -0.96 -14.65
CA THR A 3 0.76 -1.26 -14.29
C THR A 3 0.88 -1.61 -12.81
N LEU A 4 0.62 -2.87 -12.47
CA LEU A 4 0.81 -3.37 -11.11
C LEU A 4 2.28 -3.21 -10.66
N GLY A 5 2.49 -2.80 -9.42
CA GLY A 5 3.82 -2.58 -8.85
C GLY A 5 4.47 -1.24 -9.15
N TYR A 6 3.84 -0.35 -9.94
CA TYR A 6 4.43 0.94 -10.29
C TYR A 6 4.49 1.93 -9.11
N ALA A 7 3.46 1.99 -8.29
CA ALA A 7 3.31 3.05 -7.29
C ALA A 7 4.41 3.07 -6.20
N PRO A 8 4.85 1.94 -5.61
CA PRO A 8 5.91 1.97 -4.60
C PRO A 8 7.24 2.57 -5.10
N PRO A 9 7.87 2.08 -6.19
CA PRO A 9 9.13 2.68 -6.67
C PRO A 9 8.94 4.13 -7.13
N ALA A 10 7.83 4.47 -7.77
CA ALA A 10 7.53 5.84 -8.18
C ALA A 10 7.43 6.79 -6.99
N SER A 11 6.84 6.35 -5.87
CA SER A 11 6.71 7.15 -4.66
C SER A 11 8.06 7.40 -3.98
N ILE A 12 8.96 6.41 -4.00
CA ILE A 12 10.34 6.56 -3.53
C ILE A 12 11.07 7.61 -4.37
N GLY A 13 11.00 7.50 -5.71
CA GLY A 13 11.57 8.48 -6.61
C GLY A 13 11.02 9.89 -6.40
N ALA A 14 9.71 10.02 -6.22
CA ALA A 14 9.05 11.29 -5.92
C ALA A 14 9.55 11.91 -4.59
N LYS A 15 9.73 11.06 -3.57
CA LYS A 15 10.25 11.52 -2.27
C LYS A 15 11.70 11.98 -2.35
N LEU A 16 12.53 11.28 -3.12
CA LEU A 16 13.91 11.69 -3.38
C LEU A 16 13.96 13.03 -4.15
N GLY A 17 13.09 13.21 -5.14
CA GLY A 17 13.02 14.46 -5.90
C GLY A 17 12.45 15.65 -5.11
N LYS A 18 11.67 15.40 -4.06
CA LYS A 18 11.06 16.44 -3.19
C LYS A 18 11.12 16.03 -1.72
N PRO A 19 12.31 16.00 -1.11
CA PRO A 19 12.52 15.43 0.23
C PRO A 19 11.72 16.11 1.34
N ASN A 20 11.39 17.39 1.18
CA ASN A 20 10.65 18.18 2.18
C ASN A 20 9.12 18.07 2.05
N LYS A 21 8.62 17.39 1.01
CA LYS A 21 7.18 17.20 0.82
C LYS A 21 6.73 15.83 1.34
N PRO A 22 5.56 15.72 1.96
CA PRO A 22 4.98 14.41 2.23
C PRO A 22 4.67 13.69 0.91
N VAL A 23 4.92 12.39 0.86
CA VAL A 23 4.57 11.54 -0.29
C VAL A 23 3.74 10.38 0.23
N ILE A 24 2.57 10.20 -0.36
CA ILE A 24 1.64 9.10 -0.08
C ILE A 24 1.58 8.21 -1.31
N CYS A 25 1.94 6.95 -1.15
CA CYS A 25 1.83 5.91 -2.15
C CYS A 25 0.48 5.21 -1.95
N ILE A 26 -0.47 5.37 -2.88
CA ILE A 26 -1.75 4.64 -2.83
C ILE A 26 -1.61 3.41 -3.72
N VAL A 27 -1.83 2.22 -3.15
CA VAL A 27 -1.68 0.94 -3.86
C VAL A 27 -2.63 -0.11 -3.28
N GLY A 28 -3.16 -1.00 -4.14
CA GLY A 28 -3.92 -2.16 -3.69
C GLY A 28 -3.02 -3.23 -3.05
N ASP A 29 -3.60 -4.07 -2.18
CA ASP A 29 -2.90 -5.18 -1.54
C ASP A 29 -2.25 -6.15 -2.56
N GLY A 30 -2.97 -6.49 -3.63
CA GLY A 30 -2.43 -7.30 -4.72
C GLY A 30 -1.34 -6.60 -5.53
N GLY A 31 -1.50 -5.30 -5.80
CA GLY A 31 -0.53 -4.49 -6.54
C GLY A 31 0.80 -4.30 -5.80
N LEU A 32 0.75 -4.20 -4.47
CA LEU A 32 1.94 -4.09 -3.62
C LEU A 32 2.87 -5.29 -3.77
N GLN A 33 2.33 -6.50 -3.95
CA GLN A 33 3.13 -7.72 -4.03
C GLN A 33 4.13 -7.72 -5.19
N PHE A 34 3.87 -6.97 -6.26
CA PHE A 34 4.77 -6.88 -7.42
C PHE A 34 6.04 -6.06 -7.16
N SER A 35 6.04 -5.24 -6.12
CA SER A 35 7.17 -4.36 -5.76
C SER A 35 7.38 -4.30 -4.25
N LEU A 36 7.12 -5.40 -3.56
CA LEU A 36 7.22 -5.51 -2.10
C LEU A 36 8.63 -5.18 -1.59
N ALA A 37 9.66 -5.50 -2.37
CA ALA A 37 11.05 -5.21 -2.03
C ALA A 37 11.32 -3.69 -1.83
N GLU A 38 10.50 -2.81 -2.42
CA GLU A 38 10.64 -1.38 -2.26
C GLU A 38 10.34 -0.87 -0.84
N LEU A 39 9.61 -1.65 -0.05
CA LEU A 39 9.43 -1.37 1.38
C LEU A 39 10.78 -1.45 2.12
N MET A 40 11.64 -2.43 1.76
CA MET A 40 12.98 -2.53 2.30
C MET A 40 13.86 -1.36 1.83
N THR A 41 13.81 -0.99 0.55
CA THR A 41 14.50 0.17 0.01
C THR A 41 14.15 1.44 0.81
N ALA A 42 12.85 1.67 1.06
CA ALA A 42 12.40 2.82 1.85
C ALA A 42 12.91 2.77 3.30
N SER A 43 12.97 1.59 3.90
CA SER A 43 13.48 1.39 5.26
C SER A 43 14.97 1.64 5.36
N ASP A 44 15.76 1.00 4.52
CA ASP A 44 17.23 1.06 4.55
C ASP A 44 17.73 2.49 4.28
N GLU A 45 17.15 3.15 3.30
CA GLU A 45 17.49 4.52 2.91
C GLU A 45 16.75 5.59 3.74
N LYS A 46 15.93 5.18 4.72
CA LYS A 46 15.16 6.07 5.61
C LYS A 46 14.28 7.07 4.83
N ILE A 47 13.72 6.62 3.71
CA ILE A 47 12.87 7.43 2.83
C ILE A 47 11.45 7.43 3.38
N SER A 48 11.00 8.55 3.93
CA SER A 48 9.70 8.70 4.61
C SER A 48 8.52 8.77 3.62
N VAL A 49 8.24 7.65 2.94
CA VAL A 49 7.02 7.43 2.15
C VAL A 49 5.95 6.81 3.04
N ILE A 50 4.71 7.23 2.86
CA ILE A 50 3.53 6.65 3.49
C ILE A 50 2.88 5.72 2.48
N PHE A 51 3.02 4.40 2.66
CA PHE A 51 2.36 3.38 1.84
C PHE A 51 0.95 3.16 2.35
N LEU A 52 -0.04 3.74 1.68
CA LEU A 52 -1.46 3.56 1.99
C LEU A 52 -2.00 2.42 1.15
N ILE A 53 -2.28 1.30 1.81
CA ILE A 53 -2.71 0.06 1.17
C ILE A 53 -4.22 -0.03 1.22
N TRP A 54 -4.85 -0.06 0.05
CA TRP A 54 -6.25 -0.41 -0.10
C TRP A 54 -6.38 -1.94 -0.15
N ASN A 55 -6.76 -2.53 0.96
CA ASN A 55 -6.87 -3.98 1.10
C ASN A 55 -8.31 -4.43 0.81
N ASN A 56 -8.50 -5.03 -0.37
CA ASN A 56 -9.76 -5.66 -0.78
C ASN A 56 -9.63 -7.18 -0.95
N PHE A 57 -8.58 -7.75 -0.36
CA PHE A 57 -8.31 -9.18 -0.27
C PHE A 57 -8.07 -9.85 -1.62
N GLY A 58 -7.29 -9.21 -2.50
CA GLY A 58 -6.82 -9.83 -3.73
C GLY A 58 -6.85 -8.92 -4.96
N TYR A 59 -7.05 -9.54 -6.12
CA TYR A 59 -7.14 -8.84 -7.40
C TYR A 59 -8.61 -8.55 -7.78
N LYS A 60 -9.30 -7.79 -6.92
CA LYS A 60 -10.75 -7.56 -7.05
C LYS A 60 -11.13 -6.95 -8.39
N GLU A 61 -10.42 -5.93 -8.86
CA GLU A 61 -10.69 -5.28 -10.15
C GLU A 61 -10.58 -6.26 -11.33
N ILE A 62 -9.57 -7.14 -11.30
CA ILE A 62 -9.39 -8.17 -12.35
C ILE A 62 -10.52 -9.18 -12.26
N LYS A 63 -10.87 -9.61 -11.05
CA LYS A 63 -11.97 -10.54 -10.81
C LYS A 63 -13.30 -9.99 -11.34
N ASP A 64 -13.63 -8.76 -10.97
CA ASP A 64 -14.87 -8.10 -11.36
C ASP A 64 -14.94 -7.90 -12.87
N PHE A 65 -13.80 -7.56 -13.50
CA PHE A 65 -13.70 -7.50 -14.95
C PHE A 65 -13.94 -8.87 -15.61
N MET A 66 -13.32 -9.95 -15.11
CA MET A 66 -13.53 -11.31 -15.64
C MET A 66 -15.01 -11.70 -15.54
N VAL A 67 -15.65 -11.46 -14.40
CA VAL A 67 -17.08 -11.73 -14.20
C VAL A 67 -17.94 -10.92 -15.18
N SER A 68 -17.63 -9.64 -15.39
CA SER A 68 -18.37 -8.78 -16.32
C SER A 68 -18.26 -9.25 -17.78
N LYS A 69 -17.23 -10.01 -18.10
CA LYS A 69 -17.01 -10.63 -19.42
C LYS A 69 -17.44 -12.10 -19.49
N THR A 70 -18.17 -12.57 -18.51
CA THR A 70 -18.61 -13.97 -18.41
C THR A 70 -17.45 -14.98 -18.42
N VAL A 71 -16.25 -14.54 -17.99
CA VAL A 71 -15.07 -15.39 -17.82
C VAL A 71 -15.04 -15.91 -16.40
N ASN A 72 -14.82 -17.21 -16.22
CA ASN A 72 -14.69 -17.80 -14.90
C ASN A 72 -13.41 -17.25 -14.20
N PRO A 73 -13.52 -16.61 -13.01
CA PRO A 73 -12.35 -16.06 -12.33
C PRO A 73 -11.37 -17.14 -11.89
N VAL A 74 -10.14 -17.08 -12.37
CA VAL A 74 -9.05 -18.00 -12.01
C VAL A 74 -7.81 -17.21 -11.59
N GLY A 75 -7.17 -17.60 -10.49
CA GLY A 75 -5.93 -16.99 -10.00
C GLY A 75 -6.08 -15.60 -9.38
N VAL A 76 -7.31 -15.11 -9.18
CA VAL A 76 -7.59 -13.74 -8.70
C VAL A 76 -8.01 -13.68 -7.23
N ASN A 77 -8.38 -14.81 -6.64
CA ASN A 77 -8.70 -14.93 -5.22
C ASN A 77 -7.43 -15.28 -4.46
N ILE A 78 -6.52 -14.34 -4.34
CA ILE A 78 -5.31 -14.52 -3.53
C ILE A 78 -5.63 -14.23 -2.06
N LYS A 79 -4.92 -14.88 -1.16
CA LYS A 79 -4.92 -14.54 0.26
C LYS A 79 -3.78 -13.55 0.50
N PRO A 80 -4.06 -12.27 0.76
CA PRO A 80 -3.00 -11.32 1.01
C PRO A 80 -2.24 -11.70 2.29
N PRO A 81 -0.93 -11.40 2.36
CA PRO A 81 -0.17 -11.58 3.58
C PRO A 81 -0.64 -10.61 4.67
N ASP A 82 -0.31 -10.93 5.91
CA ASP A 82 -0.54 -10.03 7.05
C ASP A 82 0.32 -8.78 6.91
N LEU A 83 -0.30 -7.65 6.57
CA LEU A 83 0.38 -6.38 6.35
C LEU A 83 1.07 -5.83 7.60
N LYS A 84 0.57 -6.15 8.79
CA LYS A 84 1.22 -5.80 10.05
C LYS A 84 2.54 -6.53 10.23
N GLN A 85 2.55 -7.83 9.96
CA GLN A 85 3.76 -8.63 10.02
C GLN A 85 4.75 -8.22 8.92
N GLN A 86 4.26 -7.92 7.72
CA GLN A 86 5.09 -7.37 6.66
C GLN A 86 5.76 -6.05 7.05
N ALA A 87 5.01 -5.10 7.58
CA ALA A 87 5.56 -3.84 8.04
C ALA A 87 6.65 -4.07 9.10
N ALA A 88 6.40 -4.97 10.05
CA ALA A 88 7.38 -5.33 11.08
C ALA A 88 8.65 -5.94 10.49
N SER A 89 8.54 -6.84 9.50
CA SER A 89 9.69 -7.49 8.86
C SER A 89 10.58 -6.51 8.08
N PHE A 90 10.00 -5.42 7.57
CA PHE A 90 10.71 -4.34 6.89
C PHE A 90 11.02 -3.13 7.80
N ASN A 91 10.79 -3.26 9.12
CA ASN A 91 11.01 -2.19 10.10
C ASN A 91 10.26 -0.87 9.78
N LEU A 92 9.04 -0.99 9.24
CA LEU A 92 8.13 0.14 8.99
C LEU A 92 7.17 0.36 10.15
N SER A 93 6.79 1.62 10.40
CA SER A 93 5.65 1.92 11.27
C SER A 93 4.36 1.39 10.64
N TYR A 94 3.53 0.69 11.42
CA TYR A 94 2.25 0.16 10.93
C TYR A 94 1.07 0.86 11.58
N TYR A 95 0.08 1.23 10.75
CA TYR A 95 -1.21 1.77 11.17
C TYR A 95 -2.32 0.98 10.51
N GLY A 96 -3.00 0.16 11.28
CA GLY A 96 -4.17 -0.62 10.84
C GLY A 96 -5.49 -0.02 11.29
N LEU A 97 -6.59 -0.66 10.90
CA LEU A 97 -7.96 -0.27 11.26
C LEU A 97 -8.29 1.19 10.90
N ILE A 98 -7.81 1.62 9.73
CA ILE A 98 -8.05 2.97 9.23
C ILE A 98 -9.43 3.02 8.58
N ASN A 99 -10.23 3.97 9.02
CA ASN A 99 -11.54 4.28 8.47
C ASN A 99 -11.64 5.78 8.18
N ARG A 100 -12.76 6.22 7.57
CA ARG A 100 -12.99 7.62 7.19
C ARG A 100 -12.87 8.62 8.36
N TYR A 101 -13.11 8.20 9.60
CA TYR A 101 -13.10 9.08 10.76
C TYR A 101 -11.69 9.33 11.32
N ASN A 102 -10.77 8.36 11.17
CA ASN A 102 -9.43 8.46 11.72
C ASN A 102 -8.32 8.64 10.66
N LEU A 103 -8.63 8.54 9.36
CA LEU A 103 -7.66 8.62 8.27
C LEU A 103 -6.81 9.89 8.32
N VAL A 104 -7.44 11.07 8.42
CA VAL A 104 -6.72 12.35 8.43
C VAL A 104 -5.75 12.42 9.60
N LYS A 105 -6.22 12.11 10.81
CA LYS A 105 -5.40 12.12 12.01
C LYS A 105 -4.22 11.15 11.92
N THR A 106 -4.45 9.98 11.32
CA THR A 106 -3.40 8.97 11.15
C THR A 106 -2.36 9.39 10.12
N LEU A 107 -2.79 10.00 9.01
CA LEU A 107 -1.87 10.57 8.01
C LEU A 107 -1.02 11.69 8.60
N GLU A 108 -1.62 12.61 9.35
CA GLU A 108 -0.89 13.69 10.02
C GLU A 108 0.17 13.15 10.98
N LYS A 109 -0.17 12.09 11.73
CA LYS A 109 0.77 11.40 12.62
C LYS A 109 1.94 10.80 11.84
N ALA A 110 1.65 10.03 10.78
CA ALA A 110 2.68 9.41 9.94
C ALA A 110 3.60 10.46 9.28
N ILE A 111 3.04 11.58 8.81
CA ILE A 111 3.82 12.70 8.25
C ILE A 111 4.78 13.28 9.29
N LYS A 112 4.32 13.48 10.52
CA LYS A 112 5.14 14.04 11.62
C LYS A 112 6.26 13.12 12.06
N GLU A 113 6.07 11.81 12.00
CA GLU A 113 7.09 10.82 12.38
C GLU A 113 8.28 10.76 11.42
N LYS A 114 8.12 11.22 10.17
CA LYS A 114 9.17 11.24 9.15
C LYS A 114 9.87 9.90 8.96
N LYS A 115 9.12 8.81 9.04
CA LYS A 115 9.60 7.44 8.86
C LYS A 115 8.79 6.76 7.76
N PRO A 116 9.35 5.78 7.04
CA PRO A 116 8.56 4.96 6.14
C PRO A 116 7.48 4.23 6.94
N SER A 117 6.26 4.27 6.46
CA SER A 117 5.10 3.73 7.17
C SER A 117 4.12 3.05 6.24
N LEU A 118 3.42 2.04 6.76
CA LEU A 118 2.38 1.31 6.07
C LEU A 118 1.05 1.57 6.78
N LEU A 119 0.08 2.10 6.03
CA LEU A 119 -1.28 2.34 6.47
C LEU A 119 -2.20 1.36 5.77
N GLU A 120 -3.00 0.60 6.50
CA GLU A 120 -3.95 -0.35 5.94
C GLU A 120 -5.38 0.16 6.08
N ILE A 121 -6.06 0.29 4.92
CA ILE A 121 -7.50 0.48 4.84
C ILE A 121 -8.10 -0.82 4.33
N ARG A 122 -8.99 -1.43 5.10
CA ARG A 122 -9.77 -2.58 4.64
C ARG A 122 -11.09 -2.11 4.05
N GLU A 123 -11.34 -2.48 2.80
CA GLU A 123 -12.52 -2.02 2.06
C GLU A 123 -13.83 -2.30 2.81
N ASN A 124 -13.94 -3.45 3.48
CA ASN A 124 -15.14 -3.84 4.22
C ASN A 124 -15.30 -3.13 5.58
N GLU A 125 -14.28 -2.42 6.05
CA GLU A 125 -14.25 -1.74 7.35
C GLU A 125 -14.19 -0.22 7.20
N TYR A 126 -14.14 0.29 5.97
CA TYR A 126 -14.09 1.72 5.63
C TYR A 126 -15.48 2.31 5.45
#